data_253c6ed885f9b918133dd7435afe09d1
#
_entry.id   253c6ed885f9b918133dd7435afe09d1
#
_cell.length_a   1.000
_cell.length_b   1.000
_cell.length_c   1.000
_cell.angle_alpha   90.00
_cell.angle_beta   90.00
_cell.angle_gamma   90.00
#
_symmetry.space_group_name_H-M   'P 1'
#
loop_
_entity.id
_entity.type
_entity.pdbx_description
1 polymer ?
#
loop_
_entity_poly.entity_id
_entity_poly.type
_entity_poly.pdbx_seq_one_letter_code
_entity_poly.pdbx_strand_id
1 'polypeptide(L)'
;MKSLRPASLCFLAVAFVLIASARAQAAAPTDRPIIALWPNGTPGSEARRTEPEKIVGSNVSNIHQPTLTVYLPAPARATGCAIIVVPGGGHARLAIEHEGYSVGQWLADQGIAAFVLKHRLAKDDATPAGTTQPYTIERDALADGQRAVRLVRSLAAEWAINPATVGMLGFSAGGEVVALTAMRAAPGDTTAADPIDRPSARPDFQALIYPGRSGQIIPEKGAPPVFLAAGYGDRTDISEGLAEVYLRFKRAGVPAELHIYAGAGHGFGLRESNKSPAGAWPTRLREWLVDRKFVPTK
;
A
#
# COMPACT_ATOMS: atom_id res chain seq x y z
N MET A 1 62.43 61.44 -10.51
CA MET A 1 61.32 60.99 -11.39
C MET A 1 61.20 59.48 -11.26
N LYS A 2 60.21 59.02 -10.48
CA LYS A 2 59.90 57.55 -10.33
C LYS A 2 58.48 57.36 -10.82
N SER A 3 58.29 56.56 -11.85
CA SER A 3 57.03 56.24 -12.49
C SER A 3 56.22 55.20 -11.63
N LEU A 4 55.02 55.53 -11.25
CA LEU A 4 54.05 54.64 -10.65
C LEU A 4 53.32 53.89 -11.76
N ARG A 5 53.30 52.55 -11.66
CA ARG A 5 52.47 51.68 -12.48
C ARG A 5 51.14 51.45 -11.80
N PRO A 6 50.00 51.43 -12.53
CA PRO A 6 48.71 51.10 -11.93
C PRO A 6 48.55 49.59 -11.73
N ALA A 7 47.98 49.20 -10.58
CA ALA A 7 47.58 47.84 -10.23
C ALA A 7 46.23 47.52 -10.88
N SER A 8 46.19 46.47 -11.70
CA SER A 8 44.98 45.92 -12.26
C SER A 8 44.23 45.11 -11.22
N LEU A 9 43.03 45.53 -10.82
CA LEU A 9 42.09 44.75 -10.02
C LEU A 9 41.37 43.76 -10.93
N CYS A 10 41.67 42.46 -10.77
CA CYS A 10 40.84 41.36 -11.34
C CYS A 10 39.60 41.15 -10.47
N PHE A 11 38.42 41.49 -10.97
CA PHE A 11 37.16 41.09 -10.40
C PHE A 11 36.87 39.63 -10.80
N LEU A 12 36.94 38.70 -9.84
CA LEU A 12 36.43 37.33 -9.99
C LEU A 12 34.90 37.39 -9.84
N ALA A 13 34.17 37.22 -10.93
CA ALA A 13 32.73 37.03 -10.91
C ALA A 13 32.46 35.54 -10.53
N VAL A 14 31.98 35.32 -9.31
CA VAL A 14 31.49 34.00 -8.88
C VAL A 14 30.06 33.84 -9.41
N ALA A 15 29.89 33.05 -10.47
CA ALA A 15 28.58 32.68 -10.97
C ALA A 15 27.98 31.63 -10.06
N PHE A 16 26.96 31.99 -9.28
CA PHE A 16 26.12 31.04 -8.56
C PHE A 16 25.22 30.31 -9.58
N VAL A 17 25.55 29.08 -9.91
CA VAL A 17 24.65 28.18 -10.65
C VAL A 17 23.60 27.65 -9.67
N LEU A 18 22.41 28.24 -9.70
CA LEU A 18 21.22 27.68 -9.03
C LEU A 18 20.80 26.42 -9.78
N ILE A 19 21.22 25.25 -9.29
CA ILE A 19 20.68 23.97 -9.72
C ILE A 19 19.27 23.86 -9.11
N ALA A 20 18.27 24.24 -9.89
CA ALA A 20 16.88 23.95 -9.59
C ALA A 20 16.70 22.42 -9.72
N SER A 21 16.67 21.73 -8.58
CA SER A 21 16.28 20.31 -8.53
C SER A 21 14.80 20.22 -8.92
N ALA A 22 14.52 19.97 -10.17
CA ALA A 22 13.19 19.57 -10.61
C ALA A 22 12.86 18.25 -9.90
N ARG A 23 12.01 18.31 -8.86
CA ARG A 23 11.41 17.12 -8.29
C ARG A 23 10.57 16.50 -9.40
N ALA A 24 11.02 15.37 -9.91
CA ALA A 24 10.23 14.56 -10.82
C ALA A 24 8.91 14.22 -10.12
N GLN A 25 7.82 14.63 -10.73
CA GLN A 25 6.47 14.27 -10.34
C GLN A 25 6.32 12.78 -10.64
N ALA A 26 5.96 12.00 -9.65
CA ALA A 26 5.81 10.54 -9.81
C ALA A 26 4.58 10.26 -10.69
N ALA A 27 4.78 10.26 -12.01
CA ALA A 27 3.85 9.57 -12.89
C ALA A 27 3.94 8.06 -12.58
N ALA A 28 2.80 7.35 -12.59
CA ALA A 28 2.83 5.88 -12.56
C ALA A 28 3.83 5.40 -13.62
N PRO A 29 4.62 4.35 -13.35
CA PRO A 29 5.52 3.81 -14.35
C PRO A 29 4.73 3.54 -15.63
N THR A 30 5.05 4.21 -16.74
CA THR A 30 4.26 4.24 -17.96
C THR A 30 4.18 2.89 -18.69
N ASP A 31 4.87 1.87 -18.16
CA ASP A 31 5.02 0.52 -18.71
C ASP A 31 4.36 -0.58 -17.88
N ARG A 32 3.69 -0.25 -16.75
CA ARG A 32 3.05 -1.25 -15.88
C ARG A 32 1.58 -1.44 -16.25
N PRO A 33 1.10 -2.70 -16.39
CA PRO A 33 -0.32 -2.94 -16.61
C PRO A 33 -1.17 -2.37 -15.48
N ILE A 34 -2.25 -1.69 -15.85
CA ILE A 34 -3.28 -1.19 -14.92
C ILE A 34 -4.58 -1.93 -15.25
N ILE A 35 -5.16 -2.57 -14.25
CA ILE A 35 -6.38 -3.37 -14.40
C ILE A 35 -7.51 -2.72 -13.63
N ALA A 36 -8.64 -2.50 -14.30
CA ALA A 36 -9.86 -2.03 -13.66
C ALA A 36 -10.37 -3.09 -12.69
N LEU A 37 -10.66 -2.69 -11.46
CA LEU A 37 -11.23 -3.59 -10.45
C LEU A 37 -12.66 -4.01 -10.82
N TRP A 38 -13.38 -3.12 -11.47
CA TRP A 38 -14.77 -3.26 -11.89
C TRP A 38 -14.90 -2.98 -13.39
N PRO A 39 -14.59 -3.94 -14.27
CA PRO A 39 -14.55 -3.70 -15.72
C PRO A 39 -15.90 -3.27 -16.30
N ASN A 40 -17.01 -3.67 -15.65
CA ASN A 40 -18.38 -3.31 -16.07
C ASN A 40 -18.91 -2.04 -15.38
N GLY A 41 -18.07 -1.30 -14.67
CA GLY A 41 -18.42 -0.11 -13.90
C GLY A 41 -18.41 -0.36 -12.39
N THR A 42 -17.91 0.64 -11.65
CA THR A 42 -17.77 0.57 -10.20
C THR A 42 -19.12 0.81 -9.52
N PRO A 43 -19.67 -0.16 -8.76
CA PRO A 43 -20.95 0.01 -8.08
C PRO A 43 -20.98 1.23 -7.16
N GLY A 44 -21.97 2.10 -7.31
CA GLY A 44 -22.12 3.33 -6.54
C GLY A 44 -21.22 4.48 -6.98
N SER A 45 -20.55 4.37 -8.14
CA SER A 45 -19.73 5.43 -8.74
C SER A 45 -20.22 5.80 -10.16
N GLU A 46 -21.36 5.34 -10.58
CA GLU A 46 -21.86 5.44 -11.94
C GLU A 46 -21.91 6.88 -12.44
N ALA A 47 -22.37 7.80 -11.59
CA ALA A 47 -22.49 9.23 -11.89
C ALA A 47 -21.14 9.96 -12.00
N ARG A 48 -20.08 9.38 -11.41
CA ARG A 48 -18.75 10.00 -11.31
C ARG A 48 -17.67 9.28 -12.13
N ARG A 49 -18.02 8.29 -12.89
CA ARG A 49 -17.06 7.43 -13.61
C ARG A 49 -16.14 8.16 -14.59
N THR A 50 -16.54 9.34 -15.08
CA THR A 50 -15.79 10.17 -16.02
C THR A 50 -14.97 11.26 -15.34
N GLU A 51 -15.10 11.43 -14.03
CA GLU A 51 -14.30 12.39 -13.31
C GLU A 51 -12.85 11.89 -13.20
N PRO A 52 -11.86 12.73 -13.56
CA PRO A 52 -10.46 12.34 -13.52
C PRO A 52 -9.94 12.23 -12.08
N GLU A 53 -9.00 11.33 -11.87
CA GLU A 53 -8.20 11.31 -10.64
C GLU A 53 -7.46 12.64 -10.48
N LYS A 54 -7.29 13.08 -9.22
CA LYS A 54 -6.54 14.28 -8.86
C LYS A 54 -5.18 13.86 -8.31
N ILE A 55 -4.11 14.29 -8.99
CA ILE A 55 -2.74 13.98 -8.59
C ILE A 55 -2.10 15.28 -8.05
N VAL A 56 -1.62 15.23 -6.80
CA VAL A 56 -0.90 16.32 -6.16
C VAL A 56 0.40 15.78 -5.54
N GLY A 57 1.52 16.09 -6.16
CA GLY A 57 2.82 15.52 -5.81
C GLY A 57 2.78 13.99 -5.99
N SER A 58 3.04 13.26 -4.92
CA SER A 58 2.99 11.80 -4.85
C SER A 58 1.68 11.23 -4.29
N ASN A 59 0.62 12.04 -4.27
CA ASN A 59 -0.68 11.62 -3.73
C ASN A 59 -1.74 11.58 -4.82
N VAL A 60 -2.68 10.65 -4.70
CA VAL A 60 -3.83 10.48 -5.61
C VAL A 60 -5.11 10.55 -4.82
N SER A 61 -6.09 11.30 -5.32
CA SER A 61 -7.45 11.42 -4.79
C SER A 61 -8.47 11.46 -5.94
N ASN A 62 -9.75 11.65 -5.66
CA ASN A 62 -10.85 11.61 -6.62
C ASN A 62 -10.93 10.25 -7.36
N ILE A 63 -10.86 9.16 -6.60
CA ILE A 63 -10.84 7.80 -7.16
C ILE A 63 -12.27 7.27 -7.24
N HIS A 64 -12.81 7.16 -8.45
CA HIS A 64 -14.16 6.66 -8.73
C HIS A 64 -14.14 5.33 -9.49
N GLN A 65 -13.01 5.01 -10.10
CA GLN A 65 -12.77 3.76 -10.78
C GLN A 65 -11.54 3.07 -10.16
N PRO A 66 -11.73 2.24 -9.14
CA PRO A 66 -10.64 1.50 -8.50
C PRO A 66 -9.85 0.65 -9.48
N THR A 67 -8.53 0.62 -9.32
CA THR A 67 -7.60 -0.09 -10.20
C THR A 67 -6.52 -0.83 -9.42
N LEU A 68 -5.91 -1.84 -10.05
CA LEU A 68 -4.67 -2.47 -9.61
C LEU A 68 -3.56 -2.12 -10.60
N THR A 69 -2.46 -1.54 -10.12
CA THR A 69 -1.20 -1.43 -10.88
C THR A 69 -0.38 -2.68 -10.61
N VAL A 70 0.01 -3.40 -11.67
CA VAL A 70 0.60 -4.74 -11.59
C VAL A 70 2.12 -4.68 -11.62
N TYR A 71 2.76 -5.40 -10.70
CA TYR A 71 4.20 -5.59 -10.60
C TYR A 71 4.49 -7.10 -10.57
N LEU A 72 4.88 -7.68 -11.69
CA LEU A 72 5.23 -9.09 -11.76
C LEU A 72 6.75 -9.27 -11.59
N PRO A 73 7.19 -10.30 -10.86
CA PRO A 73 8.59 -10.67 -10.80
C PRO A 73 9.07 -11.23 -12.14
N ALA A 74 10.38 -11.19 -12.37
CA ALA A 74 10.98 -11.95 -13.48
C ALA A 74 10.60 -13.44 -13.34
N PRO A 75 10.18 -14.13 -14.41
CA PRO A 75 9.66 -15.51 -14.33
C PRO A 75 10.58 -16.48 -13.58
N ALA A 76 11.90 -16.37 -13.77
CA ALA A 76 12.89 -17.23 -13.09
C ALA A 76 12.99 -16.99 -11.58
N ARG A 77 12.38 -15.91 -11.05
CA ARG A 77 12.40 -15.54 -9.63
C ARG A 77 11.03 -15.66 -8.97
N ALA A 78 9.98 -15.94 -9.75
CA ALA A 78 8.61 -15.99 -9.26
C ALA A 78 8.46 -17.05 -8.17
N THR A 79 7.94 -16.65 -7.02
CA THR A 79 7.69 -17.52 -5.85
C THR A 79 6.29 -18.11 -5.83
N GLY A 80 5.40 -17.63 -6.69
CA GLY A 80 3.97 -17.92 -6.66
C GLY A 80 3.19 -17.11 -5.60
N CYS A 81 3.86 -16.40 -4.71
CA CYS A 81 3.19 -15.53 -3.73
C CYS A 81 2.73 -14.21 -4.39
N ALA A 82 1.58 -13.71 -3.96
CA ALA A 82 1.04 -12.43 -4.40
C ALA A 82 0.63 -11.54 -3.22
N ILE A 83 0.85 -10.24 -3.32
CA ILE A 83 0.47 -9.25 -2.30
C ILE A 83 -0.26 -8.08 -2.94
N ILE A 84 -1.48 -7.80 -2.45
CA ILE A 84 -2.20 -6.57 -2.76
C ILE A 84 -1.73 -5.50 -1.79
N VAL A 85 -1.13 -4.43 -2.32
CA VAL A 85 -0.58 -3.32 -1.56
C VAL A 85 -1.61 -2.20 -1.50
N VAL A 86 -1.99 -1.78 -0.29
CA VAL A 86 -3.01 -0.76 -0.03
C VAL A 86 -2.36 0.45 0.63
N PRO A 87 -2.09 1.53 -0.13
CA PRO A 87 -1.47 2.74 0.42
C PRO A 87 -2.38 3.43 1.44
N GLY A 88 -1.77 4.15 2.38
CA GLY A 88 -2.46 5.02 3.32
C GLY A 88 -2.68 6.43 2.78
N GLY A 89 -3.02 7.36 3.68
CA GLY A 89 -3.31 8.76 3.36
C GLY A 89 -4.58 9.28 4.03
N GLY A 90 -4.95 8.70 5.18
CA GLY A 90 -6.05 9.17 6.04
C GLY A 90 -7.45 9.00 5.45
N HIS A 91 -7.63 8.13 4.45
CA HIS A 91 -8.84 8.00 3.62
C HIS A 91 -9.18 9.26 2.81
N ALA A 92 -8.27 10.23 2.77
CA ALA A 92 -8.44 11.50 2.07
C ALA A 92 -7.73 11.51 0.70
N ARG A 93 -6.65 10.75 0.60
CA ARG A 93 -5.82 10.53 -0.58
C ARG A 93 -5.07 9.21 -0.42
N LEU A 94 -4.35 8.80 -1.45
CA LEU A 94 -3.38 7.68 -1.37
C LEU A 94 -1.96 8.23 -1.47
N ALA A 95 -1.10 7.89 -0.51
CA ALA A 95 0.35 8.14 -0.55
C ALA A 95 1.02 7.13 -1.50
N ILE A 96 0.65 7.20 -2.80
CA ILE A 96 0.79 6.13 -3.77
C ILE A 96 2.24 5.75 -4.07
N GLU A 97 3.19 6.68 -3.89
CA GLU A 97 4.59 6.43 -4.23
C GLU A 97 5.26 5.51 -3.20
N HIS A 98 5.47 5.99 -1.99
CA HIS A 98 6.28 5.28 -0.97
C HIS A 98 5.51 4.23 -0.17
N GLU A 99 4.19 4.18 -0.29
CA GLU A 99 3.32 3.16 0.32
C GLU A 99 2.65 2.27 -0.74
N GLY A 100 2.90 2.55 -2.03
CA GLY A 100 2.35 1.82 -3.17
C GLY A 100 3.45 1.36 -4.13
N TYR A 101 3.83 2.23 -5.07
CA TYR A 101 4.68 1.88 -6.22
C TYR A 101 6.07 1.39 -5.82
N SER A 102 6.75 2.07 -4.89
CA SER A 102 8.05 1.63 -4.37
C SER A 102 7.97 0.27 -3.71
N VAL A 103 6.87 -0.01 -2.98
CA VAL A 103 6.63 -1.30 -2.34
C VAL A 103 6.35 -2.39 -3.38
N GLY A 104 5.51 -2.08 -4.39
CA GLY A 104 5.21 -2.99 -5.49
C GLY A 104 6.48 -3.42 -6.24
N GLN A 105 7.36 -2.47 -6.56
CA GLN A 105 8.63 -2.76 -7.20
C GLN A 105 9.53 -3.62 -6.31
N TRP A 106 9.67 -3.26 -5.03
CA TRP A 106 10.48 -4.02 -4.10
C TRP A 106 10.00 -5.49 -3.98
N LEU A 107 8.68 -5.70 -3.87
CA LEU A 107 8.10 -7.05 -3.81
C LEU A 107 8.40 -7.86 -5.08
N ALA A 108 8.25 -7.26 -6.26
CA ALA A 108 8.58 -7.91 -7.53
C ALA A 108 10.06 -8.29 -7.60
N ASP A 109 10.96 -7.43 -7.09
CA ASP A 109 12.39 -7.72 -6.97
C ASP A 109 12.69 -8.87 -5.99
N GLN A 110 11.80 -9.14 -5.04
CA GLN A 110 11.88 -10.30 -4.13
C GLN A 110 11.21 -11.57 -4.69
N GLY A 111 10.69 -11.53 -5.91
CA GLY A 111 10.01 -12.67 -6.54
C GLY A 111 8.51 -12.79 -6.17
N ILE A 112 7.94 -11.77 -5.56
CA ILE A 112 6.53 -11.72 -5.12
C ILE A 112 5.75 -10.84 -6.08
N ALA A 113 4.68 -11.36 -6.68
CA ALA A 113 3.78 -10.54 -7.49
C ALA A 113 3.09 -9.50 -6.61
N ALA A 114 3.06 -8.23 -7.04
CA ALA A 114 2.43 -7.17 -6.27
C ALA A 114 1.39 -6.41 -7.11
N PHE A 115 0.33 -5.99 -6.42
CA PHE A 115 -0.83 -5.34 -7.01
C PHE A 115 -1.16 -4.11 -6.18
N VAL A 116 -0.78 -2.92 -6.66
CA VAL A 116 -1.02 -1.67 -5.92
C VAL A 116 -2.46 -1.22 -6.16
N LEU A 117 -3.25 -1.21 -5.09
CA LEU A 117 -4.67 -0.88 -5.13
C LEU A 117 -4.89 0.62 -4.99
N LYS A 118 -5.54 1.22 -5.97
CA LYS A 118 -6.23 2.51 -5.82
C LYS A 118 -7.69 2.23 -5.50
N HIS A 119 -8.09 2.46 -4.26
CA HIS A 119 -9.46 2.25 -3.77
C HIS A 119 -10.20 3.56 -3.56
N ARG A 120 -11.52 3.51 -3.45
CA ARG A 120 -12.37 4.67 -3.14
C ARG A 120 -12.11 5.21 -1.73
N LEU A 121 -12.16 6.52 -1.58
CA LEU A 121 -11.76 7.25 -0.38
C LEU A 121 -12.96 7.78 0.39
N ALA A 122 -13.01 7.50 1.70
CA ALA A 122 -14.15 7.88 2.55
C ALA A 122 -14.09 9.34 3.05
N LYS A 123 -12.97 10.04 2.84
CA LYS A 123 -12.75 11.44 3.22
C LYS A 123 -12.00 12.17 2.10
N ASP A 124 -12.42 11.93 0.86
CA ASP A 124 -11.69 12.37 -0.32
C ASP A 124 -11.42 13.89 -0.30
N ASP A 125 -10.13 14.28 -0.39
CA ASP A 125 -9.69 15.69 -0.42
C ASP A 125 -10.27 16.50 -1.61
N ALA A 126 -10.71 15.81 -2.67
CA ALA A 126 -11.35 16.44 -3.81
C ALA A 126 -12.83 16.75 -3.59
N THR A 127 -13.46 16.18 -2.57
CA THR A 127 -14.86 16.46 -2.21
C THR A 127 -14.96 17.85 -1.57
N PRO A 128 -15.80 18.76 -2.08
CA PRO A 128 -15.91 20.10 -1.55
C PRO A 128 -16.29 20.10 -0.06
N ALA A 129 -15.72 21.03 0.71
CA ALA A 129 -16.02 21.17 2.12
C ALA A 129 -17.53 21.43 2.33
N GLY A 130 -18.12 20.79 3.36
CA GLY A 130 -19.54 20.91 3.69
C GLY A 130 -20.46 20.02 2.84
N THR A 131 -19.92 19.24 1.90
CA THR A 131 -20.69 18.26 1.14
C THR A 131 -20.54 16.85 1.74
N THR A 132 -21.51 15.97 1.49
CA THR A 132 -21.44 14.58 1.93
C THR A 132 -20.40 13.81 1.13
N GLN A 133 -19.54 13.07 1.81
CA GLN A 133 -18.61 12.17 1.16
C GLN A 133 -19.36 11.07 0.41
N PRO A 134 -18.98 10.78 -0.85
CA PRO A 134 -19.69 9.81 -1.68
C PRO A 134 -19.49 8.36 -1.21
N TYR A 135 -18.40 8.08 -0.53
CA TYR A 135 -17.97 6.74 -0.15
C TYR A 135 -17.75 6.57 1.34
N THR A 136 -17.75 5.30 1.79
CA THR A 136 -17.46 4.91 3.18
C THR A 136 -16.39 3.79 3.20
N ILE A 137 -15.71 3.63 4.33
CA ILE A 137 -14.72 2.56 4.50
C ILE A 137 -15.43 1.21 4.51
N GLU A 138 -16.51 1.11 5.27
CA GLU A 138 -17.22 -0.12 5.58
C GLU A 138 -18.02 -0.70 4.40
N ARG A 139 -18.32 0.12 3.39
CA ARG A 139 -19.03 -0.28 2.19
C ARG A 139 -18.08 -0.30 0.98
N ASP A 140 -17.49 0.84 0.66
CA ASP A 140 -16.85 1.04 -0.65
C ASP A 140 -15.39 0.59 -0.65
N ALA A 141 -14.59 1.02 0.34
CA ALA A 141 -13.20 0.59 0.44
C ALA A 141 -13.10 -0.92 0.76
N LEU A 142 -14.03 -1.44 1.59
CA LEU A 142 -14.15 -2.87 1.85
C LEU A 142 -14.48 -3.66 0.58
N ALA A 143 -15.47 -3.20 -0.20
CA ALA A 143 -15.84 -3.85 -1.46
C ALA A 143 -14.67 -3.87 -2.45
N ASP A 144 -13.92 -2.77 -2.54
CA ASP A 144 -12.74 -2.68 -3.39
C ASP A 144 -11.62 -3.63 -2.92
N GLY A 145 -11.37 -3.72 -1.61
CA GLY A 145 -10.42 -4.66 -1.02
C GLY A 145 -10.80 -6.11 -1.29
N GLN A 146 -12.06 -6.48 -1.05
CA GLN A 146 -12.58 -7.82 -1.32
C GLN A 146 -12.48 -8.17 -2.81
N ARG A 147 -12.86 -7.24 -3.69
CA ARG A 147 -12.80 -7.42 -5.14
C ARG A 147 -11.36 -7.59 -5.62
N ALA A 148 -10.41 -6.84 -5.04
CA ALA A 148 -8.99 -6.96 -5.36
C ALA A 148 -8.45 -8.38 -5.07
N VAL A 149 -8.77 -8.95 -3.90
CA VAL A 149 -8.38 -10.33 -3.57
C VAL A 149 -8.97 -11.34 -4.56
N ARG A 150 -10.25 -11.21 -4.88
CA ARG A 150 -10.94 -12.08 -5.83
C ARG A 150 -10.36 -11.97 -7.23
N LEU A 151 -10.10 -10.75 -7.71
CA LEU A 151 -9.53 -10.50 -9.03
C LEU A 151 -8.14 -11.14 -9.16
N VAL A 152 -7.25 -10.94 -8.18
CA VAL A 152 -5.92 -11.55 -8.20
C VAL A 152 -6.01 -13.07 -8.19
N ARG A 153 -6.93 -13.66 -7.43
CA ARG A 153 -7.16 -15.12 -7.43
C ARG A 153 -7.74 -15.63 -8.74
N SER A 154 -8.65 -14.90 -9.35
CA SER A 154 -9.26 -15.32 -10.64
C SER A 154 -8.24 -15.34 -11.78
N LEU A 155 -7.21 -14.50 -11.72
CA LEU A 155 -6.12 -14.40 -12.70
C LEU A 155 -4.85 -15.15 -12.26
N ALA A 156 -4.88 -15.93 -11.19
CA ALA A 156 -3.71 -16.57 -10.60
C ALA A 156 -2.95 -17.47 -11.60
N ALA A 157 -3.67 -18.22 -12.44
CA ALA A 157 -3.06 -19.08 -13.45
C ALA A 157 -2.32 -18.27 -14.54
N GLU A 158 -2.87 -17.14 -14.93
CA GLU A 158 -2.28 -16.25 -15.97
C GLU A 158 -0.94 -15.66 -15.48
N TRP A 159 -0.84 -15.37 -14.18
CA TRP A 159 0.33 -14.70 -13.58
C TRP A 159 1.25 -15.65 -12.79
N ALA A 160 1.09 -16.95 -12.97
CA ALA A 160 1.85 -17.97 -12.24
C ALA A 160 1.82 -17.77 -10.71
N ILE A 161 0.66 -17.39 -10.18
CA ILE A 161 0.40 -17.21 -8.75
C ILE A 161 -0.25 -18.47 -8.19
N ASN A 162 0.15 -18.87 -6.98
CA ASN A 162 -0.56 -19.86 -6.20
C ASN A 162 -1.78 -19.19 -5.52
N PRO A 163 -3.04 -19.55 -5.86
CA PRO A 163 -4.22 -18.91 -5.30
C PRO A 163 -4.38 -19.10 -3.78
N ALA A 164 -3.59 -19.97 -3.15
CA ALA A 164 -3.56 -20.17 -1.70
C ALA A 164 -2.49 -19.32 -0.99
N THR A 165 -1.79 -18.44 -1.70
CA THR A 165 -0.77 -17.52 -1.15
C THR A 165 -0.97 -16.09 -1.63
N VAL A 166 -2.23 -15.61 -1.57
CA VAL A 166 -2.62 -14.23 -1.91
C VAL A 166 -2.86 -13.46 -0.62
N GLY A 167 -1.95 -12.57 -0.26
CA GLY A 167 -2.05 -11.73 0.93
C GLY A 167 -2.34 -10.28 0.63
N MET A 168 -2.51 -9.50 1.69
CA MET A 168 -2.67 -8.05 1.63
C MET A 168 -1.65 -7.35 2.54
N LEU A 169 -1.16 -6.21 2.11
CA LEU A 169 -0.28 -5.33 2.88
C LEU A 169 -0.84 -3.92 2.82
N GLY A 170 -1.06 -3.30 3.99
CA GLY A 170 -1.61 -1.96 4.05
C GLY A 170 -0.90 -1.04 5.03
N PHE A 171 -0.90 0.25 4.67
CA PHE A 171 -0.25 1.31 5.43
C PHE A 171 -1.30 2.26 6.02
N SER A 172 -1.17 2.65 7.29
CA SER A 172 -2.03 3.65 7.91
C SER A 172 -3.53 3.37 7.63
N ALA A 173 -4.25 4.29 6.99
CA ALA A 173 -5.62 4.09 6.53
C ALA A 173 -5.79 2.88 5.58
N GLY A 174 -4.80 2.58 4.73
CA GLY A 174 -4.78 1.37 3.92
C GLY A 174 -4.67 0.09 4.77
N GLY A 175 -3.95 0.17 5.90
CA GLY A 175 -3.90 -0.92 6.89
C GLY A 175 -5.27 -1.19 7.53
N GLU A 176 -6.07 -0.13 7.75
CA GLU A 176 -7.46 -0.28 8.20
C GLU A 176 -8.31 -1.03 7.17
N VAL A 177 -8.16 -0.72 5.87
CA VAL A 177 -8.87 -1.43 4.79
C VAL A 177 -8.43 -2.90 4.73
N VAL A 178 -7.14 -3.19 4.86
CA VAL A 178 -6.62 -4.57 4.88
C VAL A 178 -7.20 -5.35 6.06
N ALA A 179 -7.12 -4.79 7.28
CA ALA A 179 -7.67 -5.43 8.48
C ALA A 179 -9.18 -5.68 8.34
N LEU A 180 -9.93 -4.70 7.84
CA LEU A 180 -11.38 -4.82 7.62
C LEU A 180 -11.70 -5.90 6.58
N THR A 181 -10.94 -5.97 5.47
CA THR A 181 -11.10 -6.99 4.44
C THR A 181 -10.84 -8.40 5.01
N ALA A 182 -9.81 -8.54 5.85
CA ALA A 182 -9.49 -9.81 6.49
C ALA A 182 -10.54 -10.26 7.51
N MET A 183 -11.09 -9.33 8.30
CA MET A 183 -12.12 -9.60 9.32
C MET A 183 -13.51 -9.85 8.72
N ARG A 184 -13.83 -9.21 7.59
CA ARG A 184 -15.14 -9.31 6.92
C ARG A 184 -15.01 -10.00 5.57
N ALA A 185 -14.13 -11.00 5.48
CA ALA A 185 -13.91 -11.73 4.25
C ALA A 185 -15.17 -12.48 3.81
N ALA A 186 -15.65 -12.17 2.60
CA ALA A 186 -16.76 -12.90 2.02
C ALA A 186 -16.28 -14.22 1.41
N PRO A 187 -17.00 -15.33 1.59
CA PRO A 187 -16.73 -16.58 0.90
C PRO A 187 -16.86 -16.41 -0.61
N GLY A 188 -16.30 -17.34 -1.38
CA GLY A 188 -16.54 -17.40 -2.81
C GLY A 188 -17.96 -17.88 -3.12
N ASP A 189 -18.47 -17.50 -4.30
CA ASP A 189 -19.71 -18.00 -4.86
C ASP A 189 -19.43 -18.67 -6.21
N THR A 190 -19.32 -19.99 -6.21
CA THR A 190 -19.01 -20.78 -7.42
C THR A 190 -20.05 -20.64 -8.53
N THR A 191 -21.25 -20.15 -8.17
CA THR A 191 -22.37 -19.95 -9.11
C THR A 191 -22.46 -18.50 -9.62
N ALA A 192 -21.61 -17.59 -9.10
CA ALA A 192 -21.63 -16.19 -9.50
C ALA A 192 -21.47 -16.03 -11.02
N ALA A 193 -22.32 -15.16 -11.60
CA ALA A 193 -22.29 -14.83 -13.03
C ALA A 193 -20.95 -14.18 -13.42
N ASP A 194 -20.44 -13.28 -12.57
CA ASP A 194 -19.09 -12.72 -12.73
C ASP A 194 -18.04 -13.73 -12.20
N PRO A 195 -17.17 -14.26 -13.07
CA PRO A 195 -16.12 -15.20 -12.64
C PRO A 195 -15.21 -14.68 -11.53
N ILE A 196 -15.03 -13.35 -11.43
CA ILE A 196 -14.21 -12.71 -10.41
C ILE A 196 -14.83 -12.89 -9.01
N ASP A 197 -16.15 -13.07 -8.90
CA ASP A 197 -16.81 -13.26 -7.60
C ASP A 197 -16.82 -14.72 -7.13
N ARG A 198 -16.35 -15.67 -7.96
CA ARG A 198 -16.28 -17.09 -7.62
C ARG A 198 -15.28 -17.45 -6.55
N PRO A 199 -14.03 -16.92 -6.51
CA PRO A 199 -13.09 -17.20 -5.42
C PRO A 199 -13.44 -16.43 -4.15
N SER A 200 -12.91 -16.91 -3.01
CA SER A 200 -13.02 -16.23 -1.73
C SER A 200 -12.31 -14.87 -1.72
N ALA A 201 -12.90 -13.88 -1.05
CA ALA A 201 -12.29 -12.58 -0.79
C ALA A 201 -11.32 -12.58 0.42
N ARG A 202 -11.14 -13.73 1.10
CA ARG A 202 -10.29 -13.82 2.29
C ARG A 202 -8.81 -13.82 1.90
N PRO A 203 -7.98 -12.86 2.36
CA PRO A 203 -6.54 -12.95 2.17
C PRO A 203 -5.96 -14.13 2.96
N ASP A 204 -4.89 -14.74 2.47
CA ASP A 204 -4.25 -15.88 3.14
C ASP A 204 -3.33 -15.42 4.29
N PHE A 205 -2.87 -14.18 4.23
CA PHE A 205 -2.13 -13.47 5.29
C PHE A 205 -2.35 -11.95 5.16
N GLN A 206 -1.98 -11.22 6.20
CA GLN A 206 -2.06 -9.77 6.21
C GLN A 206 -0.82 -9.13 6.83
N ALA A 207 -0.40 -7.99 6.31
CA ALA A 207 0.65 -7.15 6.87
C ALA A 207 0.09 -5.75 7.12
N LEU A 208 0.16 -5.27 8.36
CA LEU A 208 -0.41 -4.01 8.80
C LEU A 208 0.72 -3.10 9.29
N ILE A 209 1.03 -2.08 8.51
CA ILE A 209 2.10 -1.14 8.81
C ILE A 209 1.48 0.14 9.34
N TYR A 210 1.72 0.44 10.60
CA TYR A 210 1.13 1.56 11.37
C TYR A 210 -0.37 1.81 11.08
N PRO A 211 -1.24 0.77 11.14
CA PRO A 211 -2.66 0.94 10.86
C PRO A 211 -3.29 1.85 11.91
N GLY A 212 -4.20 2.72 11.47
CA GLY A 212 -5.06 3.44 12.40
C GLY A 212 -6.14 2.53 12.98
N ARG A 213 -7.00 3.11 13.83
CA ARG A 213 -8.19 2.43 14.41
C ARG A 213 -7.89 1.04 15.01
N SER A 214 -6.72 0.87 15.64
CA SER A 214 -6.31 -0.42 16.21
C SER A 214 -7.35 -1.04 17.15
N GLY A 215 -8.13 -0.20 17.85
CA GLY A 215 -9.24 -0.65 18.70
C GLY A 215 -10.32 -1.45 17.97
N GLN A 216 -10.45 -1.28 16.65
CA GLN A 216 -11.43 -1.97 15.81
C GLN A 216 -10.87 -3.26 15.19
N ILE A 217 -9.56 -3.53 15.33
CA ILE A 217 -8.92 -4.75 14.81
C ILE A 217 -9.10 -5.86 15.86
N ILE A 218 -10.12 -6.68 15.64
CA ILE A 218 -10.52 -7.76 16.57
C ILE A 218 -10.55 -9.07 15.77
N PRO A 219 -9.44 -9.84 15.75
CA PRO A 219 -9.38 -11.09 15.03
C PRO A 219 -10.20 -12.17 15.74
N GLU A 220 -10.86 -13.00 14.94
CA GLU A 220 -11.48 -14.24 15.38
C GLU A 220 -10.53 -15.43 15.20
N LYS A 221 -10.86 -16.56 15.81
CA LYS A 221 -10.15 -17.83 15.56
C LYS A 221 -10.17 -18.17 14.08
N GLY A 222 -9.00 -18.49 13.52
CA GLY A 222 -8.86 -18.75 12.09
C GLY A 222 -8.71 -17.51 11.20
N ALA A 223 -8.61 -16.32 11.78
CA ALA A 223 -8.22 -15.14 11.01
C ALA A 223 -6.88 -15.33 10.27
N PRO A 224 -6.61 -14.63 9.16
CA PRO A 224 -5.32 -14.70 8.50
C PRO A 224 -4.17 -14.32 9.43
N PRO A 225 -3.02 -15.04 9.43
CA PRO A 225 -1.85 -14.64 10.20
C PRO A 225 -1.41 -13.22 9.84
N VAL A 226 -0.77 -12.52 10.79
CA VAL A 226 -0.49 -11.09 10.66
C VAL A 226 0.96 -10.74 10.95
N PHE A 227 1.52 -9.87 10.11
CA PHE A 227 2.74 -9.12 10.36
C PHE A 227 2.36 -7.68 10.74
N LEU A 228 2.93 -7.16 11.83
CA LEU A 228 2.62 -5.85 12.42
C LEU A 228 3.90 -5.02 12.54
N ALA A 229 3.86 -3.75 12.10
CA ALA A 229 4.97 -2.83 12.32
C ALA A 229 4.49 -1.40 12.56
N ALA A 230 5.10 -0.72 13.55
CA ALA A 230 4.84 0.69 13.85
C ALA A 230 6.09 1.41 14.38
N GLY A 231 6.05 2.74 14.43
CA GLY A 231 7.02 3.56 15.12
C GLY A 231 6.61 3.78 16.57
N TYR A 232 7.60 3.79 17.50
CA TYR A 232 7.38 4.14 18.91
C TYR A 232 6.84 5.57 19.07
N GLY A 233 7.34 6.51 18.26
CA GLY A 233 6.90 7.92 18.24
C GLY A 233 5.61 8.20 17.47
N ASP A 234 4.86 7.17 17.10
CA ASP A 234 3.54 7.33 16.45
C ASP A 234 2.46 7.68 17.49
N ARG A 235 1.25 8.04 17.03
CA ARG A 235 0.09 8.26 17.91
C ARG A 235 -0.17 7.03 18.78
N THR A 236 -0.69 7.26 19.99
CA THR A 236 -0.98 6.21 20.98
C THR A 236 -1.88 5.10 20.42
N ASP A 237 -2.90 5.46 19.63
CA ASP A 237 -3.79 4.48 18.97
C ASP A 237 -3.08 3.59 17.95
N ILE A 238 -1.86 3.95 17.54
CA ILE A 238 -1.02 3.18 16.62
C ILE A 238 0.12 2.50 17.38
N SER A 239 0.97 3.27 18.10
CA SER A 239 2.16 2.73 18.74
C SER A 239 1.84 1.74 19.86
N GLU A 240 0.95 2.11 20.80
CA GLU A 240 0.49 1.23 21.87
C GLU A 240 -0.63 0.31 21.38
N GLY A 241 -1.57 0.86 20.60
CA GLY A 241 -2.70 0.12 20.06
C GLY A 241 -2.30 -1.09 19.21
N LEU A 242 -1.16 -1.03 18.50
CA LEU A 242 -0.69 -2.17 17.71
C LEU A 242 -0.14 -3.31 18.59
N ALA A 243 0.41 -3.00 19.75
CA ALA A 243 0.78 -4.01 20.74
C ALA A 243 -0.45 -4.74 21.28
N GLU A 244 -1.55 -4.02 21.51
CA GLU A 244 -2.83 -4.63 21.88
C GLU A 244 -3.42 -5.48 20.75
N VAL A 245 -3.29 -5.07 19.49
CA VAL A 245 -3.67 -5.89 18.33
C VAL A 245 -2.91 -7.19 18.32
N TYR A 246 -1.57 -7.17 18.53
CA TYR A 246 -0.77 -8.37 18.64
C TYR A 246 -1.29 -9.33 19.72
N LEU A 247 -1.61 -8.79 20.91
CA LEU A 247 -2.15 -9.59 22.02
C LEU A 247 -3.52 -10.22 21.67
N ARG A 248 -4.37 -9.50 20.95
CA ARG A 248 -5.67 -10.03 20.47
C ARG A 248 -5.46 -11.19 19.49
N PHE A 249 -4.56 -11.07 18.52
CA PHE A 249 -4.21 -12.18 17.62
C PHE A 249 -3.67 -13.39 18.37
N LYS A 250 -2.76 -13.18 19.32
CA LYS A 250 -2.21 -14.25 20.17
C LYS A 250 -3.30 -14.96 20.97
N ARG A 251 -4.22 -14.19 21.60
CA ARG A 251 -5.36 -14.76 22.36
C ARG A 251 -6.34 -15.52 21.47
N ALA A 252 -6.52 -15.10 20.21
CA ALA A 252 -7.33 -15.81 19.21
C ALA A 252 -6.64 -17.08 18.65
N GLY A 253 -5.40 -17.36 19.05
CA GLY A 253 -4.61 -18.48 18.54
C GLY A 253 -4.16 -18.30 17.09
N VAL A 254 -4.07 -17.05 16.62
CA VAL A 254 -3.65 -16.69 15.27
C VAL A 254 -2.19 -16.25 15.31
N PRO A 255 -1.31 -16.81 14.45
CA PRO A 255 0.09 -16.38 14.38
C PRO A 255 0.24 -14.90 14.07
N ALA A 256 1.06 -14.21 14.87
CA ALA A 256 1.32 -12.79 14.75
C ALA A 256 2.78 -12.47 15.05
N GLU A 257 3.36 -11.55 14.29
CA GLU A 257 4.68 -10.97 14.55
C GLU A 257 4.57 -9.45 14.66
N LEU A 258 5.29 -8.83 15.60
CA LEU A 258 5.22 -7.40 15.88
C LEU A 258 6.61 -6.76 15.94
N HIS A 259 6.78 -5.64 15.23
CA HIS A 259 7.94 -4.79 15.27
C HIS A 259 7.58 -3.36 15.67
N ILE A 260 8.15 -2.84 16.75
CA ILE A 260 8.04 -1.43 17.16
C ILE A 260 9.43 -0.80 17.06
N TYR A 261 9.58 0.17 16.17
CA TYR A 261 10.85 0.85 15.89
C TYR A 261 11.01 2.10 16.76
N ALA A 262 11.94 2.08 17.72
CA ALA A 262 12.13 3.15 18.71
C ALA A 262 12.38 4.54 18.10
N GLY A 263 13.13 4.62 16.99
CA GLY A 263 13.47 5.87 16.31
C GLY A 263 12.52 6.30 15.19
N ALA A 264 11.32 5.70 15.08
CA ALA A 264 10.38 6.02 14.02
C ALA A 264 9.08 6.63 14.56
N GLY A 265 8.47 7.49 13.77
CA GLY A 265 7.10 7.99 13.91
C GLY A 265 6.19 7.41 12.83
N HIS A 266 5.12 8.16 12.48
CA HIS A 266 4.16 7.75 11.46
C HIS A 266 4.70 7.88 10.03
N GLY A 267 4.21 7.03 9.11
CA GLY A 267 4.36 7.24 7.67
C GLY A 267 5.78 6.99 7.14
N PHE A 268 6.56 6.09 7.77
CA PHE A 268 7.90 5.80 7.27
C PHE A 268 7.91 5.10 5.90
N GLY A 269 6.89 4.31 5.54
CA GLY A 269 6.73 3.69 4.24
C GLY A 269 7.99 3.00 3.72
N LEU A 270 8.16 2.96 2.41
CA LEU A 270 9.39 2.51 1.76
C LEU A 270 10.04 3.66 1.00
N ARG A 271 11.11 4.21 1.56
CA ARG A 271 11.90 5.30 0.97
C ARG A 271 13.38 4.93 0.98
N GLU A 272 14.06 5.12 -0.14
CA GLU A 272 15.51 4.89 -0.24
C GLU A 272 16.32 5.77 0.73
N SER A 273 15.81 6.95 1.05
CA SER A 273 16.42 7.88 2.01
C SER A 273 16.32 7.41 3.47
N ASN A 274 15.42 6.48 3.78
CA ASN A 274 15.26 5.98 5.15
C ASN A 274 16.31 4.91 5.47
N LYS A 275 17.41 5.32 6.10
CA LYS A 275 18.52 4.45 6.55
C LYS A 275 18.38 4.03 8.02
N SER A 276 17.28 4.37 8.68
CA SER A 276 17.00 3.95 10.05
C SER A 276 16.59 2.46 10.11
N PRO A 277 16.61 1.83 11.31
CA PRO A 277 16.10 0.46 11.48
C PRO A 277 14.68 0.25 10.94
N ALA A 278 13.82 1.29 10.99
CA ALA A 278 12.49 1.23 10.42
C ALA A 278 12.50 1.07 8.87
N GLY A 279 13.55 1.51 8.19
CA GLY A 279 13.71 1.29 6.75
C GLY A 279 13.91 -0.19 6.38
N ALA A 280 14.27 -1.04 7.34
CA ALA A 280 14.46 -2.48 7.13
C ALA A 280 13.18 -3.32 7.32
N TRP A 281 12.02 -2.70 7.57
CA TRP A 281 10.75 -3.42 7.75
C TRP A 281 10.42 -4.39 6.58
N PRO A 282 10.74 -4.08 5.32
CA PRO A 282 10.41 -5.00 4.23
C PRO A 282 11.21 -6.30 4.31
N THR A 283 12.47 -6.23 4.77
CA THR A 283 13.30 -7.41 5.02
C THR A 283 12.68 -8.30 6.11
N ARG A 284 12.20 -7.69 7.22
CA ARG A 284 11.50 -8.44 8.29
C ARG A 284 10.22 -9.09 7.78
N LEU A 285 9.45 -8.36 6.96
CA LEU A 285 8.26 -8.94 6.31
C LEU A 285 8.63 -10.16 5.44
N ARG A 286 9.69 -10.06 4.64
CA ARG A 286 10.13 -11.18 3.80
C ARG A 286 10.55 -12.40 4.62
N GLU A 287 11.30 -12.19 5.71
CA GLU A 287 11.71 -13.26 6.64
C GLU A 287 10.49 -13.95 7.25
N TRP A 288 9.51 -13.16 7.70
CA TRP A 288 8.24 -13.67 8.21
C TRP A 288 7.46 -14.47 7.15
N LEU A 289 7.39 -14.00 5.91
CA LEU A 289 6.74 -14.72 4.81
C LEU A 289 7.41 -16.08 4.54
N VAL A 290 8.73 -16.16 4.65
CA VAL A 290 9.50 -17.41 4.53
C VAL A 290 9.22 -18.33 5.72
N ASP A 291 9.28 -17.83 6.96
CA ASP A 291 8.96 -18.60 8.17
C ASP A 291 7.54 -19.19 8.11
N ARG A 292 6.59 -18.38 7.63
CA ARG A 292 5.19 -18.80 7.45
C ARG A 292 4.94 -19.65 6.20
N LYS A 293 5.97 -19.94 5.39
CA LYS A 293 5.91 -20.74 4.16
C LYS A 293 5.02 -20.15 3.05
N PHE A 294 4.78 -18.86 3.06
CA PHE A 294 4.14 -18.15 1.94
C PHE A 294 5.11 -17.90 0.78
N VAL A 295 6.39 -17.83 1.08
CA VAL A 295 7.50 -17.68 0.13
C VAL A 295 8.50 -18.80 0.41
N PRO A 296 9.06 -19.47 -0.62
CA PRO A 296 10.07 -20.50 -0.40
C PRO A 296 11.37 -19.92 0.18
N THR A 297 12.08 -20.71 0.95
CA THR A 297 13.50 -20.47 1.27
C THR A 297 14.30 -20.51 -0.03
N LYS A 298 15.11 -19.47 -0.25
CA LYS A 298 16.04 -19.48 -1.40
C LYS A 298 17.11 -20.54 -1.23
#